data_385a088f698413903e725c667b5193b1
#
_entry.id   385a088f698413903e725c667b5193b1
#
_cell.length_a   1.000
_cell.length_b   1.000
_cell.length_c   1.000
_cell.angle_alpha   90.00
_cell.angle_beta   90.00
_cell.angle_gamma   90.00
#
_symmetry.space_group_name_H-M   'P 1'
#
loop_
_entity.id
_entity.type
_entity.pdbx_description
1 polymer ?
#
loop_
_entity_poly.entity_id
_entity_poly.type
_entity_poly.pdbx_seq_one_letter_code
_entity_poly.pdbx_strand_id
1 'polypeptide(L)'
;LPVSDDTCELIEDRWQNWLDWDPVRMIDSPEAQRNLMSLNGLFIDCGSKDQYNLVFGARQLTKKLQLLGIDHRYEEFPDNHSTIDYRRDISLPFLYEAIR
;
A
#
# COMPACT_ATOMS: atom_id res chain seq x y z
N LEU A 1 -20.90 -0.36 -5.85
CA LEU A 1 -20.47 -1.36 -4.86
C LEU A 1 -20.23 -2.70 -5.54
N PRO A 2 -19.32 -3.52 -5.03
CA PRO A 2 -19.05 -4.86 -5.56
C PRO A 2 -20.05 -5.92 -5.08
N VAL A 3 -21.07 -5.48 -4.36
CA VAL A 3 -22.09 -6.36 -3.78
C VAL A 3 -23.48 -5.85 -4.13
N SER A 4 -24.45 -6.74 -4.06
CA SER A 4 -25.87 -6.41 -4.21
C SER A 4 -26.35 -5.54 -3.05
N ASP A 5 -27.16 -4.54 -3.34
CA ASP A 5 -27.74 -3.66 -2.32
C ASP A 5 -28.74 -4.38 -1.41
N ASP A 6 -29.38 -5.46 -1.92
CA ASP A 6 -30.42 -6.18 -1.18
C ASP A 6 -29.84 -7.31 -0.31
N THR A 7 -28.88 -8.07 -0.85
CA THR A 7 -28.44 -9.33 -0.24
C THR A 7 -26.99 -9.33 0.19
N CYS A 8 -26.22 -8.31 -0.20
CA CYS A 8 -24.75 -8.28 -0.05
C CYS A 8 -24.03 -9.43 -0.76
N GLU A 9 -24.71 -10.10 -1.69
CA GLU A 9 -24.04 -11.10 -2.54
C GLU A 9 -22.99 -10.44 -3.42
N LEU A 10 -21.86 -11.11 -3.58
CA LEU A 10 -20.76 -10.63 -4.39
C LEU A 10 -21.16 -10.58 -5.87
N ILE A 11 -20.88 -9.46 -6.52
CA ILE A 11 -21.03 -9.30 -7.98
C ILE A 11 -19.64 -9.39 -8.59
N GLU A 12 -19.31 -10.53 -9.15
CA GLU A 12 -17.95 -10.88 -9.59
C GLU A 12 -17.31 -9.84 -10.50
N ASP A 13 -18.02 -9.35 -11.52
CA ASP A 13 -17.45 -8.36 -12.45
C ASP A 13 -17.08 -7.05 -11.75
N ARG A 14 -17.89 -6.62 -10.81
CA ARG A 14 -17.64 -5.41 -10.02
C ARG A 14 -16.51 -5.64 -9.03
N TRP A 15 -16.47 -6.82 -8.43
CA TRP A 15 -15.40 -7.19 -7.50
C TRP A 15 -14.06 -7.26 -8.24
N GLN A 16 -13.99 -7.86 -9.41
CA GLN A 16 -12.78 -7.90 -10.23
C GLN A 16 -12.32 -6.49 -10.58
N ASN A 17 -13.23 -5.57 -10.91
CA ASN A 17 -12.90 -4.17 -11.16
C ASN A 17 -12.27 -3.49 -9.94
N TRP A 18 -12.73 -3.82 -8.74
CA TRP A 18 -12.12 -3.32 -7.49
C TRP A 18 -10.72 -3.90 -7.29
N LEU A 19 -10.55 -5.20 -7.54
CA LEU A 19 -9.24 -5.85 -7.40
C LEU A 19 -8.20 -5.27 -8.36
N ASP A 20 -8.62 -4.82 -9.53
CA ASP A 20 -7.72 -4.19 -10.51
C ASP A 20 -7.08 -2.89 -9.98
N TRP A 21 -7.67 -2.28 -8.95
CA TRP A 21 -7.16 -1.07 -8.29
C TRP A 21 -6.49 -1.35 -6.96
N ASP A 22 -6.42 -2.60 -6.54
CA ASP A 22 -5.77 -2.98 -5.29
C ASP A 22 -4.24 -3.03 -5.47
N PRO A 23 -3.47 -2.20 -4.76
CA PRO A 23 -2.01 -2.18 -4.89
C PRO A 23 -1.35 -3.55 -4.66
N VAL A 24 -1.91 -4.38 -3.79
CA VAL A 24 -1.40 -5.74 -3.52
C VAL A 24 -1.53 -6.64 -4.75
N ARG A 25 -2.52 -6.37 -5.60
CA ARG A 25 -2.71 -7.06 -6.89
C ARG A 25 -1.95 -6.39 -8.03
N MET A 26 -1.98 -5.06 -8.07
CA MET A 26 -1.33 -4.27 -9.12
C MET A 26 0.17 -4.55 -9.19
N ILE A 27 0.82 -4.82 -8.07
CA ILE A 27 2.27 -5.09 -8.02
C ILE A 27 2.66 -6.39 -8.72
N ASP A 28 1.72 -7.28 -9.01
CA ASP A 28 1.98 -8.49 -9.77
C ASP A 28 2.20 -8.20 -11.28
N SER A 29 1.86 -7.00 -11.74
CA SER A 29 2.08 -6.55 -13.12
C SER A 29 3.55 -6.19 -13.35
N PRO A 30 4.18 -6.71 -14.42
CA PRO A 30 5.55 -6.32 -14.78
C PRO A 30 5.73 -4.81 -14.99
N GLU A 31 4.73 -4.14 -15.53
CA GLU A 31 4.75 -2.68 -15.73
C GLU A 31 4.82 -1.94 -14.39
N ALA A 32 3.98 -2.31 -13.42
CA ALA A 32 3.99 -1.71 -12.09
C ALA A 32 5.34 -1.95 -11.40
N GLN A 33 5.91 -3.14 -11.53
CA GLN A 33 7.21 -3.48 -10.98
C GLN A 33 8.31 -2.59 -11.56
N ARG A 34 8.35 -2.43 -12.88
CA ARG A 34 9.33 -1.54 -13.54
C ARG A 34 9.18 -0.09 -13.08
N ASN A 35 7.95 0.40 -12.97
CA ASN A 35 7.68 1.75 -12.54
C ASN A 35 8.18 2.01 -11.12
N LEU A 36 7.91 1.09 -10.19
CA LEU A 36 8.37 1.22 -8.81
C LEU A 36 9.90 1.09 -8.70
N MET A 37 10.52 0.21 -9.48
CA MET A 37 11.98 0.08 -9.52
C MET A 37 12.68 1.34 -10.03
N SER A 38 12.00 2.16 -10.83
CA SER A 38 12.56 3.41 -11.37
C SER A 38 12.53 4.57 -10.37
N LEU A 39 11.84 4.43 -9.23
CA LEU A 39 11.76 5.48 -8.24
C LEU A 39 13.07 5.63 -7.46
N ASN A 40 13.44 6.87 -7.16
CA ASN A 40 14.61 7.15 -6.33
C ASN A 40 14.38 6.82 -4.85
N GLY A 41 13.13 6.80 -4.41
CA GLY A 41 12.76 6.44 -3.06
C GLY A 41 11.31 6.02 -2.97
N LEU A 42 11.04 4.99 -2.18
CA LEU A 42 9.70 4.49 -1.91
C LEU A 42 9.57 4.29 -0.40
N PHE A 43 8.66 5.03 0.21
CA PHE A 43 8.41 4.96 1.64
C PHE A 43 6.95 4.56 1.87
N ILE A 44 6.76 3.52 2.66
CA ILE A 44 5.44 3.00 3.02
C ILE A 44 5.40 2.90 4.54
N ASP A 45 4.36 3.45 5.16
CA ASP A 45 4.13 3.23 6.58
C ASP A 45 2.65 3.03 6.88
N CYS A 46 2.38 2.39 8.01
CA CYS A 46 1.02 2.14 8.44
C CYS A 46 0.98 1.99 9.96
N GLY A 47 -0.07 2.53 10.57
CA GLY A 47 -0.32 2.32 12.00
C GLY A 47 -0.67 0.86 12.28
N SER A 48 -0.02 0.27 13.28
CA SER A 48 -0.30 -1.13 13.67
C SER A 48 -1.69 -1.31 14.28
N LYS A 49 -2.33 -0.20 14.69
CA LYS A 49 -3.68 -0.17 15.25
C LYS A 49 -4.68 0.49 14.29
N ASP A 50 -4.39 0.44 12.99
CA ASP A 50 -5.26 0.99 11.96
C ASP A 50 -6.66 0.37 12.04
N GLN A 51 -7.68 1.20 12.26
CA GLN A 51 -9.06 0.74 12.45
C GLN A 51 -9.70 0.19 11.16
N TYR A 52 -9.11 0.45 10.01
CA TYR A 52 -9.54 -0.09 8.72
C TYR A 52 -8.76 -1.34 8.32
N ASN A 53 -7.90 -1.84 9.21
CA ASN A 53 -7.07 -3.04 8.98
C ASN A 53 -6.13 -2.94 7.77
N LEU A 54 -5.75 -1.74 7.35
CA LEU A 54 -4.84 -1.54 6.22
C LEU A 54 -3.44 -2.08 6.49
N VAL A 55 -3.08 -2.29 7.75
CA VAL A 55 -1.78 -2.86 8.12
C VAL A 55 -1.55 -4.25 7.49
N PHE A 56 -2.61 -5.04 7.33
CA PHE A 56 -2.47 -6.37 6.73
C PHE A 56 -2.16 -6.28 5.24
N GLY A 57 -2.82 -5.36 4.52
CA GLY A 57 -2.48 -5.08 3.13
C GLY A 57 -1.07 -4.52 2.97
N ALA A 58 -0.67 -3.60 3.86
CA ALA A 58 0.69 -3.03 3.85
C ALA A 58 1.77 -4.11 4.05
N ARG A 59 1.53 -5.05 4.96
CA ARG A 59 2.44 -6.18 5.19
C ARG A 59 2.53 -7.11 3.98
N GLN A 60 1.41 -7.38 3.32
CA GLN A 60 1.39 -8.18 2.10
C GLN A 60 2.15 -7.47 0.97
N LEU A 61 1.92 -6.18 0.80
CA LEU A 61 2.60 -5.39 -0.23
C LEU A 61 4.11 -5.38 0.00
N THR A 62 4.58 -5.07 1.20
CA THR A 62 6.02 -5.03 1.49
C THR A 62 6.67 -6.40 1.32
N LYS A 63 5.97 -7.48 1.67
CA LYS A 63 6.46 -8.84 1.43
C LYS A 63 6.68 -9.09 -0.08
N LYS A 64 5.73 -8.69 -0.92
CA LYS A 64 5.86 -8.82 -2.38
C LYS A 64 7.00 -7.96 -2.92
N LEU A 65 7.13 -6.71 -2.44
CA LEU A 65 8.23 -5.84 -2.85
C LEU A 65 9.59 -6.42 -2.50
N GLN A 66 9.73 -7.02 -1.33
CA GLN A 66 10.98 -7.70 -0.91
C GLN A 66 11.30 -8.89 -1.81
N LEU A 67 10.31 -9.72 -2.13
CA LEU A 67 10.49 -10.87 -3.02
C LEU A 67 10.87 -10.46 -4.44
N LEU A 68 10.39 -9.32 -4.90
CA LEU A 68 10.70 -8.76 -6.22
C LEU A 68 12.02 -7.98 -6.26
N GLY A 69 12.66 -7.77 -5.11
CA GLY A 69 13.90 -6.99 -5.03
C GLY A 69 13.68 -5.49 -5.26
N ILE A 70 12.48 -4.98 -5.03
CA ILE A 70 12.15 -3.56 -5.16
C ILE A 70 12.55 -2.86 -3.86
N ASP A 71 13.49 -1.92 -3.96
CA ASP A 71 13.99 -1.17 -2.81
C ASP A 71 12.89 -0.27 -2.24
N HIS A 72 12.69 -0.35 -0.94
CA HIS A 72 11.70 0.47 -0.24
C HIS A 72 12.01 0.49 1.26
N ARG A 73 11.46 1.51 1.94
CA ARG A 73 11.45 1.56 3.39
C ARG A 73 10.02 1.35 3.88
N TYR A 74 9.84 0.38 4.76
CA TYR A 74 8.55 0.09 5.38
C TYR A 74 8.64 0.26 6.90
N GLU A 75 7.69 0.99 7.49
CA GLU A 75 7.61 1.18 8.93
C GLU A 75 6.20 0.98 9.45
N GLU A 76 6.09 0.36 10.62
CA GLU A 76 4.86 0.34 11.40
C GLU A 76 5.06 1.14 12.67
N PHE A 77 4.02 1.82 13.12
CA PHE A 77 4.04 2.61 14.33
C PHE A 77 2.77 2.35 15.17
N PRO A 78 2.82 2.49 16.51
CA PRO A 78 1.74 2.05 17.40
C PRO A 78 0.58 3.05 17.45
N ASP A 79 0.00 3.38 16.29
CA ASP A 79 -1.07 4.35 16.14
C ASP A 79 -2.13 3.84 15.17
N ASN A 80 -3.25 4.58 15.06
CA ASN A 80 -4.33 4.25 14.14
C ASN A 80 -4.24 5.05 12.83
N HIS A 81 -5.33 5.15 12.07
CA HIS A 81 -5.37 5.86 10.79
C HIS A 81 -5.59 7.36 10.91
N SER A 82 -5.79 7.88 12.12
CA SER A 82 -6.13 9.29 12.37
C SER A 82 -4.99 10.02 13.07
N THR A 83 -4.89 11.33 12.81
CA THR A 83 -3.91 12.22 13.47
C THR A 83 -2.46 11.74 13.34
N ILE A 84 -2.09 11.24 12.16
CA ILE A 84 -0.77 10.69 11.87
C ILE A 84 0.12 11.64 11.06
N ASP A 85 -0.21 12.91 11.01
CA ASP A 85 0.57 13.91 10.26
C ASP A 85 2.02 14.02 10.74
N TYR A 86 2.28 13.71 12.01
CA TYR A 86 3.63 13.69 12.58
C TYR A 86 4.56 12.70 11.86
N ARG A 87 4.01 11.70 11.17
CA ARG A 87 4.81 10.75 10.38
C ARG A 87 5.53 11.40 9.22
N ARG A 88 5.10 12.59 8.80
CA ARG A 88 5.80 13.38 7.79
C ARG A 88 7.20 13.78 8.23
N ASP A 89 7.42 13.90 9.54
CA ASP A 89 8.75 14.20 10.09
C ASP A 89 9.78 13.10 9.81
N ILE A 90 9.30 11.91 9.45
CA ILE A 90 10.14 10.76 9.08
C ILE A 90 10.17 10.58 7.56
N SER A 91 9.00 10.62 6.90
CA SER A 91 8.90 10.35 5.47
C SER A 91 9.52 11.45 4.61
N LEU A 92 9.31 12.74 4.96
CA LEU A 92 9.82 13.85 4.14
C LEU A 92 11.36 13.91 4.12
N PRO A 93 12.09 13.77 5.24
CA PRO A 93 13.56 13.69 5.18
C PRO A 93 14.07 12.52 4.34
N PHE A 94 13.42 11.34 4.44
CA PHE A 94 13.76 10.20 3.60
C PHE A 94 13.62 10.55 2.12
N LEU A 95 12.49 11.13 1.71
CA LEU A 95 12.23 11.49 0.34
C LEU A 95 13.18 12.60 -0.16
N TYR A 96 13.47 13.57 0.68
CA TYR A 96 14.44 14.63 0.36
C TYR A 96 15.82 14.05 0.05
N GLU A 97 16.31 13.14 0.89
CA GLU A 97 17.61 12.49 0.67
C GLU A 97 17.62 11.65 -0.62
N ALA A 98 16.50 11.04 -0.96
CA ALA A 98 16.39 10.20 -2.15
C ALA A 98 16.47 11.00 -3.46
N ILE A 99 16.07 12.28 -3.45
CA ILE A 99 15.99 13.11 -4.66
C ILE A 99 17.04 14.22 -4.72
N ARG A 100 17.82 14.41 -3.68
CA ARG A 100 18.78 15.50 -3.60
C ARG A 100 20.02 15.28 -4.47
#